data_205f724c905f79794eda4b501e92ac76
#
_entry.id   205f724c905f79794eda4b501e92ac76
#
_cell.length_a   1.000
_cell.length_b   1.000
_cell.length_c   1.000
_cell.angle_alpha   90.00
_cell.angle_beta   90.00
_cell.angle_gamma   90.00
#
_symmetry.space_group_name_H-M   'P 1'
#
loop_
_entity.id
_entity.type
_entity.pdbx_description
1 polymer ?
#
loop_
_entity_poly.entity_id
_entity_poly.type
_entity_poly.pdbx_seq_one_letter_code
_entity_poly.pdbx_strand_id
1 'polypeptide(L)'
;MRTLDPSFDPDAFFARARAATSRVLMLDYDGTLAPFHVNPAEAVPYDGVMPLLDEIQDAGHTRLVIVSGRWTKNLVPLLKLKRTPEIWGSHGWERLGPQGEYNVARISDVTLEILVTADEWIKQVERFGGRCERKPGGLAFHWRGLNNAQIAEIRSEVFERWIELGRGNDLSWYDFDGGIELRAAGRDKGDVVRTLVGEAGSGAIVAYLGDDLTDEHAFKALPPGSAAVLVRPQFRPTAAHLWIQPPAELLSFLTRWNEMAGCNR
;
A
#
# COMPACT_ATOMS: atom_id res chain seq x y z
N MET A 1 -13.55 16.10 -3.35
CA MET A 1 -13.33 15.49 -2.02
C MET A 1 -14.65 15.40 -1.27
N ARG A 2 -15.06 14.22 -0.80
CA ARG A 2 -16.31 13.98 -0.07
C ARG A 2 -16.01 13.48 1.34
N THR A 3 -16.57 14.13 2.36
CA THR A 3 -16.51 13.67 3.75
C THR A 3 -17.49 12.51 3.93
N LEU A 4 -17.00 11.40 4.48
CA LEU A 4 -17.75 10.17 4.75
C LEU A 4 -18.14 10.08 6.23
N ASP A 5 -17.24 10.50 7.12
CA ASP A 5 -17.48 10.58 8.55
C ASP A 5 -17.89 12.01 8.93
N PRO A 6 -19.14 12.25 9.37
CA PRO A 6 -19.59 13.59 9.74
C PRO A 6 -18.82 14.22 10.91
N SER A 7 -18.14 13.42 11.72
CA SER A 7 -17.31 13.90 12.83
C SER A 7 -15.93 14.39 12.39
N PHE A 8 -15.50 14.07 11.16
CA PHE A 8 -14.22 14.49 10.60
C PHE A 8 -14.38 15.81 9.84
N ASP A 9 -13.72 16.85 10.34
CA ASP A 9 -13.63 18.15 9.69
C ASP A 9 -12.28 18.26 8.95
N PRO A 10 -12.27 18.26 7.59
CA PRO A 10 -11.05 18.39 6.80
C PRO A 10 -10.32 19.70 7.03
N ASP A 11 -11.05 20.81 7.21
CA ASP A 11 -10.44 22.13 7.38
C ASP A 11 -9.76 22.25 8.74
N ALA A 12 -10.40 21.76 9.80
CA ALA A 12 -9.79 21.65 11.11
C ALA A 12 -8.58 20.69 11.12
N PHE A 13 -8.64 19.57 10.37
CA PHE A 13 -7.49 18.68 10.20
C PHE A 13 -6.30 19.40 9.57
N PHE A 14 -6.50 20.07 8.44
CA PHE A 14 -5.44 20.81 7.75
C PHE A 14 -4.92 22.00 8.57
N ALA A 15 -5.77 22.67 9.35
CA ALA A 15 -5.34 23.73 10.27
C ALA A 15 -4.38 23.18 11.36
N ARG A 16 -4.72 22.03 11.96
CA ARG A 16 -3.82 21.35 12.93
C ARG A 16 -2.52 20.90 12.25
N ALA A 17 -2.60 20.34 11.05
CA ALA A 17 -1.41 19.91 10.30
C ALA A 17 -0.46 21.07 9.99
N ARG A 18 -1.00 22.27 9.72
CA ARG A 18 -0.19 23.48 9.54
C ARG A 18 0.57 23.87 10.81
N ALA A 19 -0.06 23.75 11.96
CA ALA A 19 0.54 24.10 13.24
C ALA A 19 1.50 23.02 13.79
N ALA A 20 1.45 21.81 13.26
CA ALA A 20 2.24 20.69 13.76
C ALA A 20 3.71 20.76 13.35
N THR A 21 4.59 20.39 14.27
CA THR A 21 6.04 20.27 14.03
C THR A 21 6.44 18.95 13.39
N SER A 22 5.60 17.93 13.49
CA SER A 22 5.82 16.60 12.91
C SER A 22 4.60 16.15 12.14
N ARG A 23 4.82 15.66 10.92
CA ARG A 23 3.77 15.15 10.03
C ARG A 23 4.21 13.84 9.41
N VAL A 24 3.28 12.88 9.29
CA VAL A 24 3.50 11.61 8.61
C VAL A 24 2.45 11.47 7.52
N LEU A 25 2.92 11.38 6.28
CA LEU A 25 2.08 11.12 5.11
C LEU A 25 2.39 9.72 4.59
N MET A 26 1.43 8.82 4.76
CA MET A 26 1.51 7.43 4.29
C MET A 26 0.65 7.27 3.05
N LEU A 27 1.22 6.74 2.00
CA LEU A 27 0.59 6.62 0.68
C LEU A 27 0.70 5.18 0.19
N ASP A 28 -0.43 4.56 -0.13
CA ASP A 28 -0.43 3.36 -0.95
C ASP A 28 -0.05 3.71 -2.39
N TYR A 29 0.33 2.71 -3.19
CA TYR A 29 0.82 2.93 -4.55
C TYR A 29 -0.20 2.58 -5.62
N ASP A 30 -0.57 1.29 -5.75
CA ASP A 30 -1.45 0.80 -6.80
C ASP A 30 -2.91 1.20 -6.53
N GLY A 31 -3.56 1.85 -7.50
CA GLY A 31 -4.91 2.40 -7.32
C GLY A 31 -4.94 3.76 -6.62
N THR A 32 -3.86 4.12 -5.91
CA THR A 32 -3.73 5.37 -5.14
C THR A 32 -2.87 6.39 -5.86
N LEU A 33 -1.55 6.17 -5.96
CA LEU A 33 -0.61 7.06 -6.66
C LEU A 33 -0.52 6.76 -8.15
N ALA A 34 -0.75 5.51 -8.54
CA ALA A 34 -0.72 5.02 -9.91
C ALA A 34 -2.01 4.26 -10.25
N PRO A 35 -2.55 4.37 -11.47
CA PRO A 35 -3.64 3.52 -11.90
C PRO A 35 -3.17 2.06 -11.98
N PHE A 36 -4.12 1.12 -11.83
CA PHE A 36 -3.82 -0.28 -12.12
C PHE A 36 -3.43 -0.47 -13.59
N HIS A 37 -2.42 -1.29 -13.82
CA HIS A 37 -1.96 -1.64 -15.16
C HIS A 37 -1.83 -3.16 -15.31
N VAL A 38 -2.08 -3.68 -16.55
CA VAL A 38 -1.95 -5.13 -16.83
C VAL A 38 -0.51 -5.60 -16.58
N ASN A 39 0.47 -4.81 -17.04
CA ASN A 39 1.87 -4.99 -16.70
C ASN A 39 2.24 -4.12 -15.49
N PRO A 40 2.48 -4.69 -14.29
CA PRO A 40 2.79 -3.88 -13.11
C PRO A 40 4.06 -3.03 -13.23
N ALA A 41 5.00 -3.40 -14.10
CA ALA A 41 6.19 -2.58 -14.35
C ALA A 41 5.89 -1.28 -15.12
N GLU A 42 4.67 -1.15 -15.65
CA GLU A 42 4.19 0.02 -16.39
C GLU A 42 3.15 0.84 -15.61
N ALA A 43 2.82 0.43 -14.39
CA ALA A 43 1.94 1.20 -13.50
C ALA A 43 2.70 2.42 -12.96
N VAL A 44 2.80 3.46 -13.78
CA VAL A 44 3.47 4.72 -13.41
C VAL A 44 2.49 5.65 -12.69
N PRO A 45 2.97 6.47 -11.74
CA PRO A 45 2.13 7.43 -11.03
C PRO A 45 1.43 8.42 -11.96
N TYR A 46 0.27 8.93 -11.51
CA TYR A 46 -0.43 9.99 -12.24
C TYR A 46 0.46 11.21 -12.45
N ASP A 47 0.30 11.86 -13.60
CA ASP A 47 1.03 13.09 -13.92
C ASP A 47 0.86 14.15 -12.82
N GLY A 48 1.96 14.78 -12.42
CA GLY A 48 2.00 15.78 -11.35
C GLY A 48 2.18 15.22 -9.94
N VAL A 49 1.97 13.92 -9.69
CA VAL A 49 2.13 13.33 -8.36
C VAL A 49 3.59 13.36 -7.90
N MET A 50 4.51 12.88 -8.74
CA MET A 50 5.93 12.80 -8.35
C MET A 50 6.55 14.17 -8.03
N PRO A 51 6.35 15.23 -8.84
CA PRO A 51 6.80 16.57 -8.48
C PRO A 51 6.28 17.07 -7.12
N LEU A 52 5.02 16.84 -6.80
CA LEU A 52 4.45 17.23 -5.50
C LEU A 52 5.07 16.43 -4.34
N LEU A 53 5.35 15.15 -4.52
CA LEU A 53 6.02 14.35 -3.49
C LEU A 53 7.47 14.78 -3.29
N ASP A 54 8.19 15.17 -4.35
CA ASP A 54 9.52 15.79 -4.24
C ASP A 54 9.45 17.10 -3.45
N GLU A 55 8.50 17.97 -3.73
CA GLU A 55 8.28 19.23 -3.00
C GLU A 55 7.97 18.99 -1.53
N ILE A 56 7.09 18.01 -1.20
CA ILE A 56 6.77 17.64 0.18
C ILE A 56 8.02 17.14 0.92
N GLN A 57 8.88 16.37 0.26
CA GLN A 57 10.15 15.92 0.85
C GLN A 57 11.14 17.07 1.02
N ASP A 58 11.24 17.97 0.03
CA ASP A 58 12.15 19.11 0.05
C ASP A 58 11.79 20.13 1.14
N ALA A 59 10.51 20.25 1.47
CA ALA A 59 10.02 21.07 2.58
C ALA A 59 10.50 20.60 3.97
N GLY A 60 10.86 19.30 4.12
CA GLY A 60 11.53 18.77 5.31
C GLY A 60 10.68 18.59 6.57
N HIS A 61 9.38 18.89 6.52
CA HIS A 61 8.47 18.84 7.69
C HIS A 61 7.56 17.61 7.68
N THR A 62 7.65 16.78 6.65
CA THR A 62 6.81 15.59 6.47
C THR A 62 7.66 14.36 6.31
N ARG A 63 7.43 13.36 7.16
CA ARG A 63 7.89 12.00 6.91
C ARG A 63 7.00 11.38 5.85
N LEU A 64 7.50 11.32 4.62
CA LEU A 64 6.82 10.68 3.49
C LEU A 64 7.12 9.19 3.49
N VAL A 65 6.08 8.37 3.47
CA VAL A 65 6.18 6.90 3.49
C VAL A 65 5.27 6.30 2.43
N ILE A 66 5.83 5.42 1.60
CA ILE A 66 5.05 4.59 0.67
C ILE A 66 4.78 3.23 1.34
N VAL A 67 3.51 2.81 1.36
CA VAL A 67 3.08 1.54 1.97
C VAL A 67 2.38 0.69 0.92
N SER A 68 3.04 -0.35 0.43
CA SER A 68 2.57 -1.11 -0.73
C SER A 68 2.57 -2.62 -0.51
N GLY A 69 1.71 -3.32 -1.25
CA GLY A 69 1.78 -4.78 -1.40
C GLY A 69 2.90 -5.24 -2.33
N ARG A 70 3.50 -4.34 -3.10
CA ARG A 70 4.63 -4.66 -3.99
C ARG A 70 5.89 -4.96 -3.21
N TRP A 71 6.76 -5.77 -3.80
CA TRP A 71 8.14 -5.88 -3.36
C TRP A 71 8.87 -4.54 -3.60
N THR A 72 9.60 -4.02 -2.61
CA THR A 72 10.29 -2.72 -2.70
C THR A 72 11.20 -2.63 -3.91
N LYS A 73 11.90 -3.71 -4.27
CA LYS A 73 12.78 -3.74 -5.45
C LYS A 73 12.02 -3.51 -6.77
N ASN A 74 10.74 -3.87 -6.84
CA ASN A 74 9.89 -3.67 -8.01
C ASN A 74 9.21 -2.28 -7.98
N LEU A 75 9.07 -1.69 -6.79
CA LEU A 75 8.43 -0.40 -6.60
C LEU A 75 9.40 0.78 -6.83
N VAL A 76 10.61 0.70 -6.29
CA VAL A 76 11.62 1.78 -6.36
C VAL A 76 11.82 2.32 -7.78
N PRO A 77 11.97 1.48 -8.84
CA PRO A 77 12.17 1.99 -10.20
C PRO A 77 10.99 2.80 -10.76
N LEU A 78 9.79 2.64 -10.20
CA LEU A 78 8.57 3.32 -10.66
C LEU A 78 8.41 4.71 -10.04
N LEU A 79 8.95 4.94 -8.86
CA LEU A 79 8.75 6.20 -8.12
C LEU A 79 9.43 7.39 -8.78
N LYS A 80 10.62 7.22 -9.38
CA LYS A 80 11.38 8.29 -10.08
C LYS A 80 11.48 9.60 -9.28
N LEU A 81 11.52 9.52 -7.96
CA LEU A 81 11.70 10.66 -7.06
C LEU A 81 13.19 11.02 -6.96
N LYS A 82 13.49 12.29 -6.68
CA LYS A 82 14.87 12.79 -6.45
C LYS A 82 15.54 12.07 -5.29
N ARG A 83 14.78 11.77 -4.26
CA ARG A 83 15.20 10.98 -3.08
C ARG A 83 14.22 9.86 -2.84
N THR A 84 14.72 8.65 -2.63
CA THR A 84 13.85 7.53 -2.26
C THR A 84 13.24 7.80 -0.89
N PRO A 85 11.90 7.83 -0.75
CA PRO A 85 11.25 7.96 0.54
C PRO A 85 11.41 6.67 1.36
N GLU A 86 10.95 6.69 2.58
CA GLU A 86 10.76 5.44 3.30
C GLU A 86 9.69 4.60 2.62
N ILE A 87 9.96 3.29 2.43
CA ILE A 87 9.04 2.35 1.77
C ILE A 87 8.81 1.14 2.67
N TRP A 88 7.54 0.82 2.87
CA TRP A 88 7.11 -0.45 3.44
C TRP A 88 6.47 -1.28 2.34
N GLY A 89 7.19 -2.31 1.90
CA GLY A 89 6.76 -3.22 0.85
C GLY A 89 6.17 -4.52 1.39
N SER A 90 5.62 -5.32 0.47
CA SER A 90 5.07 -6.65 0.78
C SER A 90 4.10 -6.63 1.96
N HIS A 91 3.20 -5.62 2.00
CA HIS A 91 2.23 -5.38 3.09
C HIS A 91 2.86 -5.22 4.49
N GLY A 92 4.08 -4.70 4.57
CA GLY A 92 4.79 -4.48 5.84
C GLY A 92 5.80 -5.56 6.22
N TRP A 93 6.04 -6.57 5.37
CA TRP A 93 7.08 -7.56 5.60
C TRP A 93 8.49 -7.03 5.37
N GLU A 94 8.63 -5.96 4.62
CA GLU A 94 9.92 -5.32 4.36
C GLU A 94 9.84 -3.81 4.55
N ARG A 95 10.97 -3.23 4.95
CA ARG A 95 11.13 -1.79 5.13
C ARG A 95 12.44 -1.36 4.49
N LEU A 96 12.35 -0.37 3.61
CA LEU A 96 13.48 0.38 3.08
C LEU A 96 13.46 1.77 3.70
N GLY A 97 14.45 2.07 4.51
CA GLY A 97 14.61 3.40 5.12
C GLY A 97 15.13 4.44 4.12
N PRO A 98 15.00 5.74 4.44
CA PRO A 98 15.36 6.84 3.52
C PRO A 98 16.88 6.95 3.27
N GLN A 99 17.72 6.32 4.08
CA GLN A 99 19.17 6.26 3.90
C GLN A 99 19.62 4.94 3.25
N GLY A 100 18.68 4.10 2.81
CA GLY A 100 18.94 2.82 2.14
C GLY A 100 19.01 1.61 3.07
N GLU A 101 18.67 1.75 4.34
CA GLU A 101 18.60 0.62 5.28
C GLU A 101 17.47 -0.31 4.87
N TYR A 102 17.79 -1.55 4.58
CA TYR A 102 16.83 -2.56 4.17
C TYR A 102 16.68 -3.64 5.23
N ASN A 103 15.44 -3.84 5.67
CA ASN A 103 15.08 -4.82 6.67
C ASN A 103 13.89 -5.65 6.19
N VAL A 104 13.96 -6.97 6.43
CA VAL A 104 12.84 -7.90 6.26
C VAL A 104 12.45 -8.44 7.63
N ALA A 105 11.17 -8.41 7.94
CA ALA A 105 10.67 -8.99 9.18
C ALA A 105 10.88 -10.49 9.19
N ARG A 106 11.17 -11.04 10.36
CA ARG A 106 11.39 -12.48 10.52
C ARG A 106 10.12 -13.25 10.18
N ILE A 107 10.24 -14.18 9.25
CA ILE A 107 9.22 -15.16 8.86
C ILE A 107 9.62 -16.49 9.48
N SER A 108 8.65 -17.28 9.93
CA SER A 108 8.95 -18.62 10.49
C SER A 108 9.53 -19.54 9.42
N ASP A 109 10.42 -20.43 9.83
CA ASP A 109 11.05 -21.38 8.90
C ASP A 109 9.98 -22.26 8.23
N VAL A 110 8.96 -22.68 8.98
CA VAL A 110 7.80 -23.44 8.45
C VAL A 110 7.07 -22.68 7.35
N THR A 111 6.79 -21.37 7.57
CA THR A 111 6.15 -20.53 6.56
C THR A 111 7.02 -20.39 5.30
N LEU A 112 8.34 -20.24 5.48
CA LEU A 112 9.27 -20.18 4.34
C LEU A 112 9.30 -21.48 3.54
N GLU A 113 9.34 -22.64 4.19
CA GLU A 113 9.29 -23.95 3.54
C GLU A 113 8.02 -24.11 2.70
N ILE A 114 6.87 -23.68 3.21
CA ILE A 114 5.61 -23.74 2.47
C ILE A 114 5.61 -22.81 1.27
N LEU A 115 6.11 -21.57 1.43
CA LEU A 115 6.23 -20.64 0.31
C LEU A 115 7.17 -21.17 -0.78
N VAL A 116 8.27 -21.85 -0.40
CA VAL A 116 9.17 -22.53 -1.34
C VAL A 116 8.44 -23.67 -2.06
N THR A 117 7.65 -24.47 -1.34
CA THR A 117 6.84 -25.55 -1.95
C THR A 117 5.81 -24.95 -2.92
N ALA A 118 5.17 -23.84 -2.55
CA ALA A 118 4.21 -23.13 -3.42
C ALA A 118 4.86 -22.56 -4.70
N ASP A 119 6.17 -22.37 -4.73
CA ASP A 119 6.90 -21.99 -5.95
C ASP A 119 6.74 -23.01 -7.09
N GLU A 120 6.51 -24.27 -6.77
CA GLU A 120 6.27 -25.31 -7.79
C GLU A 120 4.96 -25.06 -8.58
N TRP A 121 4.01 -24.31 -7.99
CA TRP A 121 2.73 -23.96 -8.64
C TRP A 121 2.89 -22.92 -9.74
N ILE A 122 3.97 -22.16 -9.72
CA ILE A 122 4.25 -21.07 -10.67
C ILE A 122 4.16 -21.57 -12.11
N LYS A 123 4.78 -22.72 -12.39
CA LYS A 123 4.77 -23.31 -13.74
C LYS A 123 3.36 -23.61 -14.24
N GLN A 124 2.47 -24.04 -13.35
CA GLN A 124 1.08 -24.34 -13.71
C GLN A 124 0.32 -23.05 -13.98
N VAL A 125 0.48 -22.03 -13.15
CA VAL A 125 -0.16 -20.73 -13.32
C VAL A 125 0.31 -20.07 -14.62
N GLU A 126 1.60 -20.08 -14.91
CA GLU A 126 2.18 -19.53 -16.14
C GLU A 126 1.69 -20.28 -17.39
N ARG A 127 1.47 -21.60 -17.30
CA ARG A 127 0.89 -22.41 -18.40
C ARG A 127 -0.50 -21.91 -18.82
N PHE A 128 -1.28 -21.39 -17.90
CA PHE A 128 -2.60 -20.79 -18.18
C PHE A 128 -2.52 -19.31 -18.54
N GLY A 129 -1.30 -18.76 -18.67
CA GLY A 129 -1.08 -17.36 -19.02
C GLY A 129 -1.03 -16.40 -17.82
N GLY A 130 -1.13 -16.91 -16.60
CA GLY A 130 -0.95 -16.13 -15.39
C GLY A 130 0.50 -15.75 -15.18
N ARG A 131 0.73 -14.88 -14.21
CA ARG A 131 2.06 -14.45 -13.81
C ARG A 131 2.18 -14.58 -12.29
N CYS A 132 3.37 -14.93 -11.83
CA CYS A 132 3.65 -15.08 -10.41
C CYS A 132 4.67 -14.05 -9.94
N GLU A 133 4.47 -13.54 -8.73
CA GLU A 133 5.37 -12.62 -8.08
C GLU A 133 5.76 -13.16 -6.70
N ARG A 134 7.05 -13.50 -6.54
CA ARG A 134 7.62 -13.79 -5.23
C ARG A 134 7.98 -12.50 -4.54
N LYS A 135 7.69 -12.43 -3.25
CA LYS A 135 8.06 -11.30 -2.40
C LYS A 135 8.26 -11.74 -0.95
N PRO A 136 8.93 -10.96 -0.11
CA PRO A 136 9.06 -11.30 1.30
C PRO A 136 7.71 -11.60 1.94
N GLY A 137 7.59 -12.79 2.52
CA GLY A 137 6.37 -13.25 3.18
C GLY A 137 5.19 -13.59 2.26
N GLY A 138 5.37 -13.70 0.93
CA GLY A 138 4.24 -13.98 0.06
C GLY A 138 4.57 -14.44 -1.35
N LEU A 139 3.54 -15.03 -1.97
CA LEU A 139 3.52 -15.43 -3.38
C LEU A 139 2.19 -14.97 -3.98
N ALA A 140 2.25 -14.07 -4.95
CA ALA A 140 1.07 -13.56 -5.64
C ALA A 140 0.94 -14.18 -7.03
N PHE A 141 -0.30 -14.54 -7.37
CA PHE A 141 -0.70 -15.08 -8.67
C PHE A 141 -1.60 -14.07 -9.36
N HIS A 142 -1.14 -13.54 -10.49
CA HIS A 142 -1.80 -12.49 -11.23
C HIS A 142 -2.44 -13.05 -12.50
N TRP A 143 -3.69 -12.65 -12.78
CA TRP A 143 -4.45 -13.03 -13.96
C TRP A 143 -5.10 -11.84 -14.68
N ARG A 144 -4.72 -10.60 -14.34
CA ARG A 144 -5.26 -9.42 -15.00
C ARG A 144 -4.99 -9.49 -16.53
N GLY A 145 -6.03 -9.25 -17.32
CA GLY A 145 -5.97 -9.36 -18.78
C GLY A 145 -6.28 -10.76 -19.34
N LEU A 146 -6.46 -11.77 -18.49
CA LEU A 146 -6.90 -13.11 -18.90
C LEU A 146 -8.43 -13.19 -19.00
N ASN A 147 -8.92 -14.17 -19.78
CA ASN A 147 -10.35 -14.47 -19.86
C ASN A 147 -10.81 -15.33 -18.66
N ASN A 148 -12.14 -15.41 -18.46
CA ASN A 148 -12.73 -16.10 -17.32
C ASN A 148 -12.38 -17.59 -17.25
N ALA A 149 -12.20 -18.28 -18.40
CA ALA A 149 -11.82 -19.69 -18.41
C ALA A 149 -10.39 -19.89 -17.87
N GLN A 150 -9.45 -19.07 -18.34
CA GLN A 150 -8.06 -19.09 -17.84
C GLN A 150 -7.98 -18.77 -16.35
N ILE A 151 -8.77 -17.78 -15.89
CA ILE A 151 -8.85 -17.41 -14.48
C ILE A 151 -9.39 -18.58 -13.66
N ALA A 152 -10.44 -19.27 -14.12
CA ALA A 152 -11.03 -20.40 -13.43
C ALA A 152 -10.02 -21.56 -13.28
N GLU A 153 -9.27 -21.86 -14.34
CA GLU A 153 -8.21 -22.89 -14.31
C GLU A 153 -7.12 -22.54 -13.28
N ILE A 154 -6.62 -21.29 -13.30
CA ILE A 154 -5.62 -20.83 -12.33
C ILE A 154 -6.15 -20.95 -10.90
N ARG A 155 -7.38 -20.48 -10.65
CA ARG A 155 -7.98 -20.52 -9.31
C ARG A 155 -8.16 -21.95 -8.83
N SER A 156 -8.65 -22.85 -9.68
CA SER A 156 -8.83 -24.28 -9.32
C SER A 156 -7.50 -24.93 -8.96
N GLU A 157 -6.51 -24.80 -9.84
CA GLU A 157 -5.18 -25.40 -9.66
C GLU A 157 -4.49 -24.90 -8.37
N VAL A 158 -4.53 -23.60 -8.13
CA VAL A 158 -3.90 -23.01 -6.95
C VAL A 158 -4.68 -23.34 -5.68
N PHE A 159 -6.02 -23.34 -5.72
CA PHE A 159 -6.86 -23.63 -4.57
C PHE A 159 -6.79 -25.07 -4.12
N GLU A 160 -6.78 -26.04 -5.04
CA GLU A 160 -6.62 -27.45 -4.73
C GLU A 160 -5.30 -27.73 -4.00
N ARG A 161 -4.20 -27.20 -4.52
CA ARG A 161 -2.87 -27.34 -3.90
C ARG A 161 -2.77 -26.64 -2.56
N TRP A 162 -3.43 -25.49 -2.44
CA TRP A 162 -3.51 -24.75 -1.18
C TRP A 162 -4.22 -25.55 -0.07
N ILE A 163 -5.32 -26.25 -0.40
CA ILE A 163 -6.04 -27.09 0.57
C ILE A 163 -5.12 -28.19 1.12
N GLU A 164 -4.22 -28.70 0.29
CA GLU A 164 -3.24 -29.72 0.70
C GLU A 164 -2.18 -29.16 1.67
N LEU A 165 -1.72 -27.94 1.45
CA LEU A 165 -0.65 -27.32 2.26
C LEU A 165 -1.17 -26.55 3.48
N GLY A 166 -2.38 -25.97 3.39
CA GLY A 166 -2.77 -24.83 4.20
C GLY A 166 -3.49 -25.11 5.52
N ARG A 167 -3.77 -26.35 5.88
CA ARG A 167 -4.44 -26.64 7.15
C ARG A 167 -3.45 -26.59 8.32
N GLY A 168 -3.40 -25.45 9.02
CA GLY A 168 -2.65 -25.30 10.27
C GLY A 168 -1.39 -24.45 10.18
N ASN A 169 -1.17 -23.72 9.10
CA ASN A 169 0.01 -22.89 8.89
C ASN A 169 -0.31 -21.41 9.02
N ASP A 170 0.69 -20.60 9.40
CA ASP A 170 0.62 -19.15 9.52
C ASP A 170 0.58 -18.45 8.15
N LEU A 171 -0.22 -18.98 7.22
CA LEU A 171 -0.43 -18.47 5.88
C LEU A 171 -1.92 -18.21 5.65
N SER A 172 -2.22 -17.16 4.95
CA SER A 172 -3.57 -16.78 4.57
C SER A 172 -3.65 -16.40 3.09
N TRP A 173 -4.81 -16.59 2.57
CA TRP A 173 -5.18 -16.25 1.22
C TRP A 173 -5.84 -14.88 1.16
N TYR A 174 -5.45 -14.07 0.20
CA TYR A 174 -6.02 -12.75 -0.01
C TYR A 174 -6.36 -12.57 -1.49
N ASP A 175 -7.65 -12.40 -1.79
CA ASP A 175 -8.07 -11.92 -3.11
C ASP A 175 -7.74 -10.43 -3.25
N PHE A 176 -7.24 -10.05 -4.43
CA PHE A 176 -7.04 -8.66 -4.80
C PHE A 176 -7.51 -8.43 -6.25
N ASP A 177 -7.62 -7.17 -6.67
CA ASP A 177 -8.04 -6.86 -8.04
C ASP A 177 -7.03 -7.42 -9.08
N GLY A 178 -7.46 -8.45 -9.81
CA GLY A 178 -6.67 -9.14 -10.84
C GLY A 178 -5.73 -10.23 -10.35
N GLY A 179 -5.93 -10.78 -9.14
CA GLY A 179 -5.10 -11.87 -8.62
C GLY A 179 -5.51 -12.43 -7.28
N ILE A 180 -4.68 -13.32 -6.77
CA ILE A 180 -4.77 -13.89 -5.44
C ILE A 180 -3.38 -14.03 -4.84
N GLU A 181 -3.23 -13.81 -3.56
CA GLU A 181 -1.96 -13.88 -2.86
C GLU A 181 -2.00 -14.86 -1.70
N LEU A 182 -1.00 -15.74 -1.64
CA LEU A 182 -0.66 -16.52 -0.48
C LEU A 182 0.34 -15.71 0.35
N ARG A 183 -0.03 -15.36 1.59
CA ARG A 183 0.76 -14.46 2.42
C ARG A 183 0.91 -14.97 3.84
N ALA A 184 2.12 -14.82 4.38
CA ALA A 184 2.39 -15.04 5.79
C ALA A 184 1.46 -14.17 6.65
N ALA A 185 0.88 -14.78 7.69
CA ALA A 185 0.04 -14.09 8.66
C ALA A 185 0.89 -13.26 9.64
N GLY A 186 0.25 -12.32 10.34
CA GLY A 186 0.88 -11.56 11.42
C GLY A 186 1.45 -10.20 11.01
N ARG A 187 1.34 -9.82 9.73
CA ARG A 187 1.65 -8.46 9.28
C ARG A 187 0.67 -7.96 8.23
N ASP A 188 0.27 -6.70 8.39
CA ASP A 188 -0.57 -5.97 7.45
C ASP A 188 -0.22 -4.47 7.43
N LYS A 189 -0.91 -3.70 6.58
CA LYS A 189 -0.71 -2.25 6.48
C LYS A 189 -1.07 -1.51 7.79
N GLY A 190 -1.91 -2.09 8.64
CA GLY A 190 -2.22 -1.54 9.97
C GLY A 190 -1.03 -1.64 10.94
N ASP A 191 -0.23 -2.72 10.86
CA ASP A 191 1.00 -2.84 11.65
C ASP A 191 2.02 -1.77 11.25
N VAL A 192 2.10 -1.46 9.96
CA VAL A 192 2.94 -0.37 9.45
C VAL A 192 2.50 0.96 10.07
N VAL A 193 1.19 1.25 10.04
CA VAL A 193 0.63 2.48 10.64
C VAL A 193 0.95 2.54 12.12
N ARG A 194 0.70 1.49 12.89
CA ARG A 194 1.00 1.44 14.34
C ARG A 194 2.47 1.71 14.63
N THR A 195 3.36 1.12 13.83
CA THR A 195 4.82 1.32 13.98
C THR A 195 5.19 2.77 13.69
N LEU A 196 4.75 3.34 12.58
CA LEU A 196 5.08 4.71 12.17
C LEU A 196 4.51 5.76 13.12
N VAL A 197 3.30 5.55 13.62
CA VAL A 197 2.67 6.41 14.64
C VAL A 197 3.45 6.36 15.94
N GLY A 198 3.86 5.16 16.38
CA GLY A 198 4.70 4.99 17.59
C GLY A 198 6.05 5.70 17.48
N GLU A 199 6.69 5.62 16.30
CA GLU A 199 7.97 6.29 16.02
C GLU A 199 7.82 7.82 15.92
N ALA A 200 6.70 8.33 15.41
CA ALA A 200 6.46 9.76 15.24
C ALA A 200 6.09 10.50 16.54
N GLY A 201 5.60 9.76 17.54
CA GLY A 201 5.17 10.31 18.83
C GLY A 201 3.77 10.93 18.82
N SER A 202 3.24 11.24 20.00
CA SER A 202 1.84 11.63 20.22
C SER A 202 1.42 12.99 19.64
N GLY A 203 2.38 13.82 19.23
CA GLY A 203 2.11 15.16 18.64
C GLY A 203 2.10 15.19 17.12
N ALA A 204 2.39 14.09 16.46
CA ALA A 204 2.44 14.03 15.01
C ALA A 204 1.03 14.04 14.38
N ILE A 205 0.87 14.82 13.31
CA ILE A 205 -0.32 14.75 12.46
C ILE A 205 -0.09 13.70 11.37
N VAL A 206 -1.04 12.78 11.26
CA VAL A 206 -0.92 11.59 10.42
C VAL A 206 -2.03 11.55 9.37
N ALA A 207 -1.67 11.22 8.14
CA ALA A 207 -2.62 10.89 7.08
C ALA A 207 -2.20 9.57 6.40
N TYR A 208 -3.20 8.78 6.02
CA TYR A 208 -3.05 7.58 5.19
C TYR A 208 -4.00 7.65 4.00
N LEU A 209 -3.46 7.48 2.79
CA LEU A 209 -4.21 7.44 1.55
C LEU A 209 -4.10 6.04 0.95
N GLY A 210 -5.22 5.41 0.60
CA GLY A 210 -5.25 4.07 0.01
C GLY A 210 -6.55 3.78 -0.72
N ASP A 211 -6.58 2.72 -1.53
CA ASP A 211 -7.71 2.41 -2.41
C ASP A 211 -8.39 1.08 -2.11
N ASP A 212 -7.65 0.07 -1.64
CA ASP A 212 -8.08 -1.32 -1.61
C ASP A 212 -8.50 -1.80 -0.20
N LEU A 213 -9.03 -3.01 -0.14
CA LEU A 213 -9.45 -3.68 1.10
C LEU A 213 -8.29 -3.85 2.10
N THR A 214 -7.07 -4.01 1.62
CA THR A 214 -5.87 -4.08 2.47
C THR A 214 -5.59 -2.78 3.22
N ASP A 215 -6.06 -1.62 2.69
CA ASP A 215 -5.92 -0.32 3.34
C ASP A 215 -6.90 -0.10 4.49
N GLU A 216 -7.97 -0.90 4.56
CA GLU A 216 -8.91 -0.84 5.70
C GLU A 216 -8.21 -1.16 7.03
N HIS A 217 -7.18 -2.02 7.03
CA HIS A 217 -6.36 -2.27 8.21
C HIS A 217 -5.57 -1.01 8.63
N ALA A 218 -5.04 -0.29 7.64
CA ALA A 218 -4.36 0.98 7.88
C ALA A 218 -5.33 2.06 8.39
N PHE A 219 -6.49 2.23 7.75
CA PHE A 219 -7.51 3.21 8.18
C PHE A 219 -7.94 3.00 9.62
N LYS A 220 -8.21 1.73 10.01
CA LYS A 220 -8.60 1.36 11.38
C LYS A 220 -7.50 1.50 12.43
N ALA A 221 -6.23 1.47 12.00
CA ALA A 221 -5.07 1.58 12.88
C ALA A 221 -4.66 3.04 13.15
N LEU A 222 -5.23 4.00 12.44
CA LEU A 222 -4.94 5.42 12.64
C LEU A 222 -5.45 5.92 14.00
N PRO A 223 -4.66 6.74 14.71
CA PRO A 223 -5.12 7.36 15.95
C PRO A 223 -6.20 8.44 15.68
N PRO A 224 -7.02 8.76 16.69
CA PRO A 224 -8.01 9.83 16.59
C PRO A 224 -7.37 11.14 16.11
N GLY A 225 -8.09 11.87 15.25
CA GLY A 225 -7.62 13.12 14.69
C GLY A 225 -6.72 13.00 13.45
N SER A 226 -6.41 11.78 13.02
CA SER A 226 -5.72 11.49 11.75
C SER A 226 -6.68 11.54 10.57
N ALA A 227 -6.15 11.64 9.34
CA ALA A 227 -6.94 11.55 8.12
C ALA A 227 -6.79 10.16 7.46
N ALA A 228 -7.89 9.42 7.39
CA ALA A 228 -8.03 8.22 6.57
C ALA A 228 -8.72 8.61 5.26
N VAL A 229 -8.08 8.37 4.11
CA VAL A 229 -8.55 8.85 2.81
C VAL A 229 -8.64 7.70 1.81
N LEU A 230 -9.86 7.37 1.40
CA LEU A 230 -10.10 6.44 0.30
C LEU A 230 -9.83 7.15 -1.04
N VAL A 231 -8.93 6.62 -1.84
CA VAL A 231 -8.58 7.14 -3.17
C VAL A 231 -9.11 6.17 -4.23
N ARG A 232 -10.25 6.47 -4.84
CA ARG A 232 -10.85 5.60 -5.88
C ARG A 232 -11.70 6.38 -6.85
N PRO A 233 -11.76 5.97 -8.14
CA PRO A 233 -12.73 6.53 -9.08
C PRO A 233 -14.18 6.25 -8.66
N GLN A 234 -14.44 5.08 -8.07
CA GLN A 234 -15.75 4.64 -7.63
C GLN A 234 -15.76 4.37 -6.13
N PHE A 235 -16.81 4.86 -5.46
CA PHE A 235 -16.99 4.64 -4.02
C PHE A 235 -17.20 3.16 -3.69
N ARG A 236 -16.66 2.73 -2.54
CA ARG A 236 -16.98 1.49 -1.84
C ARG A 236 -17.14 1.73 -0.34
N PRO A 237 -17.83 0.85 0.41
CA PRO A 237 -17.85 0.89 1.87
C PRO A 237 -16.41 0.86 2.44
N THR A 238 -16.14 1.73 3.43
CA THR A 238 -14.79 1.94 3.96
C THR A 238 -14.84 2.52 5.38
N ALA A 239 -13.76 2.32 6.14
CA ALA A 239 -13.50 3.00 7.41
C ALA A 239 -12.80 4.37 7.19
N ALA A 240 -12.56 4.81 5.96
CA ALA A 240 -11.96 6.10 5.67
C ALA A 240 -12.90 7.27 6.06
N HIS A 241 -12.31 8.39 6.47
CA HIS A 241 -13.04 9.63 6.79
C HIS A 241 -13.41 10.42 5.54
N LEU A 242 -12.57 10.32 4.50
CA LEU A 242 -12.72 11.05 3.23
C LEU A 242 -12.68 10.09 2.05
N TRP A 243 -13.39 10.45 0.99
CA TRP A 243 -13.25 9.85 -0.33
C TRP A 243 -12.84 10.92 -1.34
N ILE A 244 -11.82 10.59 -2.13
CA ILE A 244 -11.28 11.42 -3.20
C ILE A 244 -11.14 10.60 -4.49
N GLN A 245 -11.33 11.27 -5.63
CA GLN A 245 -11.20 10.66 -6.95
C GLN A 245 -9.88 11.04 -7.61
N PRO A 246 -8.99 10.07 -7.91
CA PRO A 246 -7.75 10.34 -8.63
C PRO A 246 -8.04 10.64 -10.12
N PRO A 247 -7.16 11.37 -10.84
CA PRO A 247 -5.97 12.05 -10.30
C PRO A 247 -6.26 13.42 -9.68
N ALA A 248 -7.32 14.11 -10.10
CA ALA A 248 -7.53 15.54 -9.80
C ALA A 248 -7.65 15.83 -8.28
N GLU A 249 -8.49 15.05 -7.57
CA GLU A 249 -8.68 15.28 -6.13
C GLU A 249 -7.50 14.78 -5.30
N LEU A 250 -6.75 13.76 -5.80
CA LEU A 250 -5.48 13.34 -5.20
C LEU A 250 -4.45 14.49 -5.28
N LEU A 251 -4.27 15.08 -6.45
CA LEU A 251 -3.38 16.22 -6.63
C LEU A 251 -3.79 17.40 -5.74
N SER A 252 -5.08 17.69 -5.67
CA SER A 252 -5.60 18.76 -4.79
C SER A 252 -5.29 18.48 -3.31
N PHE A 253 -5.43 17.23 -2.84
CA PHE A 253 -5.08 16.86 -1.47
C PHE A 253 -3.58 17.03 -1.20
N LEU A 254 -2.73 16.52 -2.10
CA LEU A 254 -1.27 16.60 -1.99
C LEU A 254 -0.78 18.06 -2.05
N THR A 255 -1.35 18.90 -2.94
CA THR A 255 -1.07 20.32 -3.01
C THR A 255 -1.40 21.01 -1.69
N ARG A 256 -2.61 20.76 -1.15
CA ARG A 256 -3.02 21.30 0.13
C ARG A 256 -2.11 20.85 1.28
N TRP A 257 -1.64 19.60 1.23
CA TRP A 257 -0.66 19.09 2.19
C TRP A 257 0.69 19.82 2.08
N ASN A 258 1.16 20.06 0.86
CA ASN A 258 2.43 20.75 0.60
C ASN A 258 2.39 22.21 1.05
N GLU A 259 1.30 22.94 0.78
CA GLU A 259 1.14 24.33 1.16
C GLU A 259 1.25 24.58 2.67
N MET A 260 0.98 23.56 3.48
CA MET A 260 1.16 23.64 4.94
C MET A 260 2.62 23.74 5.35
N ALA A 261 3.55 23.27 4.51
CA ALA A 261 4.99 23.30 4.79
C ALA A 261 5.61 24.69 4.59
N GLY A 262 5.03 25.54 3.73
CA GLY A 262 5.59 26.85 3.34
C GLY A 262 5.34 28.01 4.30
N CYS A 263 4.54 27.84 5.36
CA CYS A 263 4.08 28.97 6.19
C CYS A 263 4.91 29.22 7.47
N ASN A 264 5.98 28.46 7.71
CA ASN A 264 6.86 28.60 8.88
C ASN A 264 8.25 29.19 8.51
N ARG A 265 8.31 30.13 7.56
CA ARG A 265 9.51 30.95 7.33
C ARG A 265 9.38 32.30 7.99
#